data_123606f6113d546fe1344b6522bf5a6d
#
_entry.id   123606f6113d546fe1344b6522bf5a6d
#
_cell.length_a   1.000
_cell.length_b   1.000
_cell.length_c   1.000
_cell.angle_alpha   90.00
_cell.angle_beta   90.00
_cell.angle_gamma   90.00
#
_symmetry.space_group_name_H-M   'P 1'
#
loop_
_entity.id
_entity.type
_entity.pdbx_description
1 polymer ?
#
loop_
_entity_poly.entity_id
_entity_poly.type
_entity_poly.pdbx_seq_one_letter_code
_entity_poly.pdbx_strand_id
1 'polypeptide(L)'
;MITSVLPYNHYCRKNIGYLIAIRSGADIIYDTDDDNYPLDNWSSPEFISGNKVDESGLYLNIYKYFTDKKVWPRGLPLACVNSASANNTVNTAEVEVGVWQGLANGDPDVDAIYRLVDNEEVIFDNNASIYLPSGQYCPFNSQNTL
;
A
#
# COMPACT_ATOMS: atom_id res chain seq x y z
N MET A 1 9.58 -22.19 21.88
CA MET A 1 8.43 -21.96 20.98
C MET A 1 8.42 -20.48 20.62
N ILE A 2 8.23 -20.08 19.34
CA ILE A 2 8.37 -18.67 18.91
C ILE A 2 7.35 -17.74 19.60
N THR A 3 6.19 -18.27 19.96
CA THR A 3 5.11 -17.51 20.63
C THR A 3 5.48 -17.02 22.02
N SER A 4 6.46 -17.64 22.68
CA SER A 4 6.89 -17.27 24.04
C SER A 4 7.91 -16.13 24.06
N VAL A 5 8.53 -15.82 22.92
CA VAL A 5 9.53 -14.74 22.79
C VAL A 5 8.95 -13.46 22.17
N LEU A 6 7.75 -13.53 21.61
CA LEU A 6 7.08 -12.37 21.03
C LEU A 6 6.24 -11.66 22.10
N PRO A 7 6.36 -10.33 22.24
CA PRO A 7 5.57 -9.57 23.19
C PRO A 7 4.06 -9.68 22.89
N TYR A 8 3.24 -9.66 23.96
CA TYR A 8 1.79 -9.59 23.83
C TYR A 8 1.36 -8.21 23.31
N ASN A 9 0.21 -8.17 22.63
CA ASN A 9 -0.38 -6.93 22.09
C ASN A 9 0.61 -6.12 21.23
N HIS A 10 1.34 -6.82 20.37
CA HIS A 10 2.33 -6.21 19.50
C HIS A 10 2.18 -6.73 18.07
N TYR A 11 2.35 -5.86 17.09
CA TYR A 11 2.20 -6.16 15.66
C TYR A 11 3.05 -7.34 15.19
N CYS A 12 4.23 -7.55 15.78
CA CYS A 12 5.09 -8.68 15.42
C CYS A 12 4.42 -10.05 15.59
N ARG A 13 3.30 -10.15 16.35
CA ARG A 13 2.55 -11.41 16.49
C ARG A 13 1.84 -11.80 15.19
N LYS A 14 1.54 -10.86 14.30
CA LYS A 14 0.99 -11.12 12.96
C LYS A 14 1.93 -12.05 12.16
N ASN A 15 3.24 -11.92 12.37
CA ASN A 15 4.25 -12.79 11.75
C ASN A 15 4.08 -14.28 12.11
N ILE A 16 3.42 -14.61 13.23
CA ILE A 16 3.12 -16.01 13.58
C ILE A 16 2.17 -16.60 12.53
N GLY A 17 1.17 -15.83 12.10
CA GLY A 17 0.23 -16.23 11.04
C GLY A 17 0.97 -16.51 9.73
N TYR A 18 1.86 -15.59 9.33
CA TYR A 18 2.68 -15.77 8.12
C TYR A 18 3.56 -17.03 8.19
N LEU A 19 4.23 -17.25 9.31
CA LEU A 19 5.06 -18.44 9.48
C LEU A 19 4.24 -19.74 9.47
N ILE A 20 3.02 -19.72 9.97
CA ILE A 20 2.11 -20.88 9.89
C ILE A 20 1.69 -21.11 8.44
N ALA A 21 1.31 -20.08 7.71
CA ALA A 21 0.92 -20.17 6.30
C ALA A 21 2.06 -20.73 5.45
N ILE A 22 3.26 -20.17 5.58
CA ILE A 22 4.47 -20.64 4.88
C ILE A 22 4.75 -22.11 5.21
N ARG A 23 4.70 -22.49 6.49
CA ARG A 23 4.93 -23.87 6.91
C ARG A 23 3.87 -24.83 6.39
N SER A 24 2.68 -24.35 6.14
CA SER A 24 1.57 -25.12 5.58
C SER A 24 1.62 -25.22 4.05
N GLY A 25 2.60 -24.60 3.40
CA GLY A 25 2.80 -24.64 1.96
C GLY A 25 1.88 -23.66 1.20
N ALA A 26 1.50 -22.56 1.82
CA ALA A 26 0.74 -21.53 1.11
C ALA A 26 1.64 -20.84 0.08
N ASP A 27 1.18 -20.77 -1.16
CA ASP A 27 1.83 -20.06 -2.25
C ASP A 27 1.59 -18.55 -2.16
N ILE A 28 0.45 -18.16 -1.62
CA ILE A 28 0.02 -16.77 -1.47
C ILE A 28 -0.48 -16.56 -0.04
N ILE A 29 -0.10 -15.45 0.55
CA ILE A 29 -0.61 -15.00 1.86
C ILE A 29 -1.38 -13.71 1.64
N TYR A 30 -2.65 -13.73 2.04
CA TYR A 30 -3.50 -12.55 2.05
C TYR A 30 -3.58 -11.96 3.46
N ASP A 31 -3.21 -10.70 3.59
CA ASP A 31 -3.26 -9.96 4.84
C ASP A 31 -4.20 -8.76 4.73
N THR A 32 -5.16 -8.68 5.62
CA THR A 32 -6.15 -7.59 5.66
C THR A 32 -6.52 -7.28 7.10
N ASP A 33 -6.96 -6.07 7.36
CA ASP A 33 -7.55 -5.69 8.63
C ASP A 33 -9.01 -6.17 8.70
N ASP A 34 -9.53 -6.35 9.91
CA ASP A 34 -10.84 -6.97 10.18
C ASP A 34 -12.04 -6.05 9.86
N ASP A 35 -11.78 -4.78 9.57
CA ASP A 35 -12.77 -3.77 9.18
C ASP A 35 -12.81 -3.50 7.67
N ASN A 36 -12.01 -4.22 6.87
CA ASN A 36 -12.02 -4.11 5.42
C ASN A 36 -12.97 -5.12 4.77
N TYR A 37 -13.72 -4.65 3.79
CA TYR A 37 -14.63 -5.47 2.99
C TYR A 37 -14.19 -5.48 1.53
N PRO A 38 -14.08 -6.66 0.89
CA PRO A 38 -13.80 -6.73 -0.53
C PRO A 38 -14.98 -6.14 -1.33
N LEU A 39 -14.67 -5.39 -2.37
CA LEU A 39 -15.67 -4.94 -3.35
C LEU A 39 -16.17 -6.13 -4.17
N ASP A 40 -17.37 -6.02 -4.74
CA ASP A 40 -18.00 -7.10 -5.53
C ASP A 40 -17.14 -7.55 -6.73
N ASN A 41 -16.35 -6.64 -7.28
CA ASN A 41 -15.43 -6.90 -8.40
C ASN A 41 -14.01 -7.23 -7.94
N TRP A 42 -13.79 -7.45 -6.65
CA TRP A 42 -12.47 -7.79 -6.15
C TRP A 42 -12.03 -9.17 -6.64
N SER A 43 -10.83 -9.26 -7.12
CA SER A 43 -10.17 -10.52 -7.49
C SER A 43 -8.72 -10.50 -7.06
N SER A 44 -8.14 -11.68 -6.87
CA SER A 44 -6.69 -11.78 -6.64
C SER A 44 -5.97 -11.17 -7.84
N PRO A 45 -5.04 -10.21 -7.62
CA PRO A 45 -4.30 -9.61 -8.72
C PRO A 45 -3.44 -10.65 -9.43
N GLU A 46 -3.32 -10.49 -10.74
CA GLU A 46 -2.36 -11.26 -11.51
C GLU A 46 -0.94 -10.76 -11.24
N PHE A 47 0.01 -11.68 -11.11
CA PHE A 47 1.40 -11.36 -10.77
C PHE A 47 2.20 -10.73 -11.92
N ILE A 48 1.55 -10.24 -12.95
CA ILE A 48 2.19 -9.82 -14.19
C ILE A 48 1.70 -8.42 -14.57
N SER A 49 2.66 -7.56 -14.78
CA SER A 49 2.58 -6.22 -15.35
C SER A 49 1.95 -5.12 -14.49
N GLY A 50 2.72 -4.10 -14.32
CA GLY A 50 2.31 -2.81 -13.77
C GLY A 50 3.03 -1.67 -14.49
N ASN A 51 2.53 -0.48 -14.27
CA ASN A 51 3.18 0.72 -14.75
C ASN A 51 4.31 1.10 -13.79
N LYS A 52 5.55 1.13 -14.28
CA LYS A 52 6.69 1.58 -13.50
C LYS A 52 6.60 3.08 -13.28
N VAL A 53 6.70 3.50 -12.03
CA VAL A 53 6.85 4.90 -11.67
C VAL A 53 8.31 5.29 -11.76
N ASP A 54 8.61 6.33 -12.50
CA ASP A 54 9.94 6.92 -12.59
C ASP A 54 9.92 8.33 -11.97
N GLU A 55 10.00 8.37 -10.65
CA GLU A 55 10.13 9.62 -9.90
C GLU A 55 11.56 9.79 -9.39
N SER A 56 12.08 11.00 -9.50
CA SER A 56 13.41 11.35 -9.01
C SER A 56 13.50 11.56 -7.50
N GLY A 57 12.41 11.34 -6.77
CA GLY A 57 12.32 11.57 -5.33
C GLY A 57 12.59 10.32 -4.50
N LEU A 58 13.20 10.51 -3.30
CA LEU A 58 13.38 9.43 -2.33
C LEU A 58 12.06 8.94 -1.74
N TYR A 59 11.11 9.85 -1.52
CA TYR A 59 9.79 9.58 -0.96
C TYR A 59 8.70 9.76 -1.99
N LEU A 60 7.80 8.80 -2.06
CA LEU A 60 6.68 8.79 -2.99
C LEU A 60 5.35 8.94 -2.26
N ASN A 61 4.50 9.84 -2.74
CA ASN A 61 3.10 9.89 -2.33
C ASN A 61 2.27 9.04 -3.30
N ILE A 62 2.06 7.78 -2.94
CA ILE A 62 1.35 6.81 -3.79
C ILE A 62 -0.10 7.23 -4.08
N TYR A 63 -0.78 7.92 -3.18
CA TYR A 63 -2.17 8.30 -3.36
C TYR A 63 -2.40 9.21 -4.57
N LYS A 64 -1.41 10.03 -4.93
CA LYS A 64 -1.49 10.93 -6.10
C LYS A 64 -1.70 10.24 -7.44
N TYR A 65 -1.41 8.95 -7.52
CA TYR A 65 -1.59 8.18 -8.76
C TYR A 65 -3.02 7.66 -8.93
N PHE A 66 -3.81 7.71 -7.87
CA PHE A 66 -5.11 7.09 -7.82
C PHE A 66 -6.23 8.08 -7.46
N THR A 67 -5.90 9.34 -7.19
CA THR A 67 -6.90 10.39 -6.93
C THR A 67 -6.33 11.77 -7.21
N ASP A 68 -7.18 12.66 -7.69
CA ASP A 68 -6.86 14.09 -7.89
C ASP A 68 -6.92 14.88 -6.57
N LYS A 69 -7.42 14.28 -5.50
CA LYS A 69 -7.45 14.92 -4.18
C LYS A 69 -6.04 15.13 -3.64
N LYS A 70 -5.83 16.24 -2.96
CA LYS A 70 -4.58 16.53 -2.27
C LYS A 70 -4.50 15.77 -0.95
N VAL A 71 -4.26 14.49 -1.03
CA VAL A 71 -4.17 13.54 0.08
C VAL A 71 -2.79 12.93 0.17
N TRP A 72 -2.35 12.56 1.37
CA TRP A 72 -1.07 11.88 1.57
C TRP A 72 -1.14 10.85 2.70
N PRO A 73 -0.39 9.75 2.58
CA PRO A 73 -0.38 8.69 3.57
C PRO A 73 0.34 9.09 4.85
N ARG A 74 0.00 8.43 5.94
CA ARG A 74 0.73 8.53 7.20
C ARG A 74 2.19 8.12 6.99
N GLY A 75 3.10 8.92 7.56
CA GLY A 75 4.53 8.68 7.48
C GLY A 75 5.24 9.33 6.29
N LEU A 76 4.51 9.97 5.38
CA LEU A 76 5.14 10.82 4.36
C LEU A 76 5.70 12.08 5.03
N PRO A 77 7.00 12.41 4.86
CA PRO A 77 7.54 13.65 5.40
C PRO A 77 6.77 14.87 4.86
N LEU A 78 6.36 15.78 5.74
CA LEU A 78 5.55 16.95 5.35
C LEU A 78 6.20 17.81 4.27
N ALA A 79 7.54 17.90 4.27
CA ALA A 79 8.29 18.57 3.21
C ALA A 79 8.08 17.94 1.82
N CYS A 80 7.70 16.65 1.77
CA CYS A 80 7.48 15.91 0.54
C CYS A 80 6.01 15.94 0.05
N VAL A 81 5.08 16.47 0.83
CA VAL A 81 3.66 16.54 0.43
C VAL A 81 3.44 17.37 -0.83
N ASN A 82 4.18 18.46 -0.98
CA ASN A 82 4.08 19.36 -2.12
C ASN A 82 5.19 19.13 -3.16
N SER A 83 6.24 18.38 -2.80
CA SER A 83 7.28 18.01 -3.73
C SER A 83 6.83 16.74 -4.42
N ALA A 84 6.35 16.82 -5.58
CA ALA A 84 6.38 15.84 -6.65
C ALA A 84 5.41 16.29 -7.71
N SER A 85 5.94 16.75 -8.76
CA SER A 85 5.19 16.96 -9.99
C SER A 85 4.70 15.59 -10.47
N ALA A 86 3.43 15.49 -10.68
CA ALA A 86 2.79 14.35 -11.34
C ALA A 86 3.16 14.24 -12.84
N ASN A 87 4.34 14.64 -13.23
CA ASN A 87 4.85 14.48 -14.59
C ASN A 87 5.53 13.12 -14.74
N ASN A 88 4.80 12.09 -14.39
CA ASN A 88 5.33 10.76 -14.29
C ASN A 88 5.23 10.08 -15.63
N THR A 89 6.37 9.81 -16.21
CA THR A 89 6.47 8.90 -17.34
C THR A 89 6.16 7.49 -16.80
N VAL A 90 4.96 7.06 -17.03
CA VAL A 90 4.57 5.70 -16.70
C VAL A 90 5.08 4.80 -17.82
N ASN A 91 6.11 4.03 -17.54
CA ASN A 91 6.60 3.02 -18.45
C ASN A 91 6.00 1.66 -18.09
N THR A 92 5.36 1.01 -19.03
CA THR A 92 4.89 -0.36 -18.85
C THR A 92 6.08 -1.29 -18.69
N ALA A 93 6.12 -2.06 -17.62
CA ALA A 93 7.12 -3.10 -17.39
C ALA A 93 6.44 -4.41 -17.04
N GLU A 94 6.89 -5.49 -17.65
CA GLU A 94 6.57 -6.84 -17.17
C GLU A 94 7.51 -7.14 -16.00
N VAL A 95 6.95 -7.33 -14.82
CA VAL A 95 7.70 -7.62 -13.60
C VAL A 95 6.99 -8.72 -12.83
N GLU A 96 7.76 -9.60 -12.23
CA GLU A 96 7.24 -10.52 -11.24
C GLU A 96 7.04 -9.75 -9.94
N VAL A 97 5.80 -9.67 -9.49
CA VAL A 97 5.43 -8.92 -8.30
C VAL A 97 5.48 -9.84 -7.09
N GLY A 98 6.34 -9.52 -6.13
CA GLY A 98 6.45 -10.28 -4.88
C GLY A 98 5.45 -9.84 -3.80
N VAL A 99 5.00 -8.58 -3.85
CA VAL A 99 4.04 -8.03 -2.88
C VAL A 99 3.06 -7.11 -3.60
N TRP A 100 1.78 -7.35 -3.42
CA TRP A 100 0.71 -6.46 -3.81
C TRP A 100 0.17 -5.71 -2.60
N GLN A 101 -0.11 -4.42 -2.77
CA GLN A 101 -0.77 -3.60 -1.77
C GLN A 101 -1.98 -2.91 -2.37
N GLY A 102 -3.14 -3.10 -1.76
CA GLY A 102 -4.39 -2.47 -2.14
C GLY A 102 -4.62 -1.15 -1.40
N LEU A 103 -5.32 -0.23 -2.05
CA LEU A 103 -5.80 1.00 -1.43
C LEU A 103 -7.22 0.77 -0.90
N ALA A 104 -7.48 1.24 0.32
CA ALA A 104 -8.81 1.22 0.91
C ALA A 104 -9.55 2.53 0.58
N ASN A 105 -10.72 2.41 -0.03
CA ASN A 105 -11.61 3.53 -0.27
C ASN A 105 -12.33 3.99 1.00
N GLY A 106 -12.79 5.22 1.00
CA GLY A 106 -13.55 5.82 2.08
C GLY A 106 -12.66 6.51 3.09
N ASP A 107 -12.07 5.76 3.99
CA ASP A 107 -11.23 6.25 5.08
C ASP A 107 -9.83 5.61 5.05
N PRO A 108 -8.97 5.98 4.06
CA PRO A 108 -7.64 5.44 3.94
C PRO A 108 -6.72 5.89 5.08
N ASP A 109 -5.62 5.17 5.27
CA ASP A 109 -4.62 5.51 6.26
C ASP A 109 -3.83 6.77 5.87
N VAL A 110 -4.31 7.92 6.32
CA VAL A 110 -3.75 9.22 6.06
C VAL A 110 -3.00 9.80 7.25
N ASP A 111 -2.19 10.81 7.00
CA ASP A 111 -1.51 11.55 8.04
C ASP A 111 -2.49 12.32 8.93
N ALA A 112 -2.17 12.42 10.23
CA ALA A 112 -3.02 13.12 11.19
C ALA A 112 -3.21 14.61 10.87
N ILE A 113 -2.21 15.25 10.24
CA ILE A 113 -2.30 16.64 9.81
C ILE A 113 -3.29 16.78 8.65
N TYR A 114 -3.30 15.79 7.73
CA TYR A 114 -4.33 15.76 6.68
C TYR A 114 -5.73 15.79 7.28
N ARG A 115 -5.99 14.99 8.31
CA ARG A 115 -7.28 14.93 9.02
C ARG A 115 -7.71 16.25 9.64
N LEU A 116 -6.78 17.13 9.96
CA LEU A 116 -7.08 18.48 10.48
C LEU A 116 -7.46 19.49 9.39
N VAL A 117 -7.04 19.24 8.16
CA VAL A 117 -7.25 20.16 7.02
C VAL A 117 -8.41 19.73 6.15
N ASP A 118 -8.60 18.41 6.02
CA ASP A 118 -9.62 17.80 5.19
C ASP A 118 -10.08 16.49 5.81
N ASN A 119 -11.38 16.27 5.83
CA ASN A 119 -12.00 15.08 6.38
C ASN A 119 -13.01 14.46 5.40
N GLU A 120 -12.87 14.76 4.13
CA GLU A 120 -13.71 14.18 3.10
C GLU A 120 -13.29 12.73 2.80
N GLU A 121 -14.28 11.93 2.43
CA GLU A 121 -14.07 10.58 1.93
C GLU A 121 -13.17 10.58 0.70
N VAL A 122 -12.22 9.67 0.65
CA VAL A 122 -11.29 9.53 -0.47
C VAL A 122 -11.64 8.28 -1.26
N ILE A 123 -11.90 8.48 -2.55
CA ILE A 123 -12.11 7.38 -3.49
C ILE A 123 -10.93 7.32 -4.44
N PHE A 124 -10.36 6.15 -4.57
CA PHE A 124 -9.24 5.89 -5.46
C PHE A 124 -9.71 5.27 -6.78
N ASP A 125 -9.04 5.65 -7.87
CA ASP A 125 -9.25 5.01 -9.17
C ASP A 125 -8.56 3.64 -9.17
N ASN A 126 -9.34 2.59 -9.45
CA ASN A 126 -8.88 1.20 -9.45
C ASN A 126 -8.44 0.72 -10.85
N ASN A 127 -8.35 1.61 -11.84
CA ASN A 127 -8.07 1.23 -13.22
C ASN A 127 -6.58 1.05 -13.53
N ALA A 128 -5.69 1.27 -12.57
CA ALA A 128 -4.26 1.18 -12.80
C ALA A 128 -3.54 0.44 -11.66
N SER A 129 -2.50 -0.29 -12.02
CA SER A 129 -1.52 -0.83 -11.08
C SER A 129 -0.20 -0.11 -11.27
N ILE A 130 0.49 0.18 -10.16
CA ILE A 130 1.77 0.88 -10.18
C ILE A 130 2.83 -0.02 -9.57
N TYR A 131 3.95 -0.15 -10.28
CA TYR A 131 5.13 -0.85 -9.81
C TYR A 131 6.14 0.14 -9.22
N LEU A 132 6.56 -0.11 -7.99
CA LEU A 132 7.58 0.68 -7.31
C LEU A 132 8.94 0.00 -7.42
N PRO A 133 9.93 0.63 -8.04
CA PRO A 133 11.28 0.09 -8.13
C PRO A 133 11.98 0.15 -6.76
N SER A 134 13.04 -0.65 -6.62
CA SER A 134 13.90 -0.61 -5.43
C SER A 134 14.55 0.77 -5.27
N GLY A 135 14.72 1.21 -4.02
CA GLY A 135 15.39 2.47 -3.68
C GLY A 135 14.46 3.66 -3.46
N GLN A 136 13.16 3.48 -3.65
CA GLN A 136 12.17 4.48 -3.27
C GLN A 136 11.45 4.08 -1.98
N TYR A 137 11.16 5.06 -1.15
CA TYR A 137 10.34 4.87 0.05
C TYR A 137 8.92 5.33 -0.23
N CYS A 138 8.02 4.39 -0.24
CA CYS A 138 6.59 4.65 -0.23
C CYS A 138 6.10 4.42 1.21
N PRO A 139 5.92 5.47 2.01
CA PRO A 139 5.27 5.31 3.30
C PRO A 139 3.81 5.00 3.04
N PHE A 140 3.50 3.75 3.17
CA PHE A 140 2.20 3.21 2.86
C PHE A 140 1.91 2.12 3.87
N ASN A 141 0.98 2.40 4.77
CA ASN A 141 0.43 1.38 5.63
C ASN A 141 -0.72 0.75 4.86
N SER A 142 -0.46 -0.39 4.28
CA SER A 142 -1.50 -1.13 3.60
C SER A 142 -2.47 -1.69 4.63
N GLN A 143 -3.70 -1.42 4.41
CA GLN A 143 -4.78 -2.13 5.05
C GLN A 143 -5.01 -3.49 4.39
N ASN A 144 -4.50 -3.66 3.18
CA ASN A 144 -4.56 -4.92 2.42
C ASN A 144 -3.22 -5.22 1.75
N THR A 145 -2.67 -6.38 2.01
CA THR A 145 -1.41 -6.86 1.42
C THR A 145 -1.58 -8.30 0.92
N LEU A 146 -1.13 -8.54 -0.30
CA LEU A 146 -1.04 -9.87 -0.93
C LEU A 146 0.40 -10.27 -1.15
#